data_22b8eb4b413ca3019629e0383045622d
#
_entry.id   22b8eb4b413ca3019629e0383045622d
#
_cell.length_a   1.000
_cell.length_b   1.000
_cell.length_c   1.000
_cell.angle_alpha   90.00
_cell.angle_beta   90.00
_cell.angle_gamma   90.00
#
_symmetry.space_group_name_H-M   'P 1'
#
loop_
_entity.id
_entity.type
_entity.pdbx_description
1 polymer ?
#
loop_
_entity_poly.entity_id
_entity_poly.type
_entity_poly.pdbx_seq_one_letter_code
_entity_poly.pdbx_strand_id
1 'polypeptide(L)'
;MILITGGAGFVGSNIAIYLKKLISQSNITVLDNLKRRGSELNLIRLKKNKINFIHGDIRNTEDLKFKKNKISTIIECSAEPSVLAGTSDELAYLFNTNLTGTINCLNLAKQHNSNFIFLSSNRVYPYTEINKIKFFESENRFILKENQKISGFSLNGIDESFSLNGLKSFYGATKLSSELIIQEYSKSYKIKSIINRCGVIAGPWQMGK
;
A
#
# COMPACT_ATOMS: atom_id res chain seq x y z
N MET A 1 10.90 -12.17 -12.20
CA MET A 1 10.01 -11.03 -12.54
C MET A 1 9.58 -10.34 -11.27
N ILE A 2 9.55 -9.02 -11.26
CA ILE A 2 8.93 -8.21 -10.20
C ILE A 2 7.51 -7.86 -10.66
N LEU A 3 6.50 -8.16 -9.85
CA LEU A 3 5.11 -7.79 -10.08
C LEU A 3 4.73 -6.61 -9.18
N ILE A 4 4.14 -5.56 -9.75
CA ILE A 4 3.64 -4.41 -9.00
C ILE A 4 2.13 -4.32 -9.25
N THR A 5 1.33 -4.53 -8.22
CA THR A 5 -0.13 -4.37 -8.29
C THR A 5 -0.52 -2.92 -8.02
N GLY A 6 -1.63 -2.44 -8.58
CA GLY A 6 -1.92 -1.00 -8.60
C GLY A 6 -0.89 -0.19 -9.40
N GLY A 7 -0.29 -0.87 -10.40
CA GLY A 7 0.90 -0.38 -11.08
C GLY A 7 0.66 0.73 -12.12
N ALA A 8 -0.58 0.98 -12.52
CA ALA A 8 -0.94 2.16 -13.31
C ALA A 8 -1.34 3.35 -12.41
N GLY A 9 -1.50 3.12 -11.10
CA GLY A 9 -1.76 4.18 -10.13
C GLY A 9 -0.56 5.11 -9.94
N PHE A 10 -0.77 6.18 -9.15
CA PHE A 10 0.26 7.18 -8.85
C PHE A 10 1.55 6.53 -8.28
N VAL A 11 1.43 5.81 -7.19
CA VAL A 11 2.60 5.26 -6.49
C VAL A 11 3.21 4.10 -7.28
N GLY A 12 2.38 3.14 -7.73
CA GLY A 12 2.86 1.95 -8.43
C GLY A 12 3.61 2.27 -9.72
N SER A 13 3.10 3.23 -10.54
CA SER A 13 3.77 3.62 -11.78
C SER A 13 5.12 4.31 -11.55
N ASN A 14 5.21 5.15 -10.51
CA ASN A 14 6.48 5.80 -10.16
C ASN A 14 7.51 4.79 -9.62
N ILE A 15 7.09 3.84 -8.76
CA ILE A 15 7.96 2.75 -8.30
C ILE A 15 8.44 1.90 -9.49
N ALA A 16 7.53 1.50 -10.39
CA ALA A 16 7.88 0.68 -11.54
C ALA A 16 8.94 1.35 -12.43
N ILE A 17 8.74 2.63 -12.75
CA ILE A 17 9.65 3.41 -13.60
C ILE A 17 11.00 3.62 -12.89
N TYR A 18 10.99 3.93 -11.59
CA TYR A 18 12.21 4.11 -10.83
C TYR A 18 13.03 2.83 -10.73
N LEU A 19 12.39 1.71 -10.39
CA LEU A 19 13.05 0.41 -10.35
C LEU A 19 13.61 0.02 -11.72
N LYS A 20 12.90 0.29 -12.81
CA LYS A 20 13.40 -0.01 -14.16
C LYS A 20 14.67 0.77 -14.51
N LYS A 21 14.84 1.97 -13.98
CA LYS A 21 16.08 2.75 -14.13
C LYS A 21 17.22 2.17 -13.30
N LEU A 22 16.94 1.72 -12.07
CA LEU A 22 17.96 1.16 -11.17
C LEU A 22 18.43 -0.23 -11.59
N ILE A 23 17.51 -1.07 -12.02
CA ILE A 23 17.73 -2.48 -12.37
C ILE A 23 17.21 -2.75 -13.78
N SER A 24 17.85 -2.12 -14.77
CA SER A 24 17.40 -2.10 -16.19
C SER A 24 17.16 -3.49 -16.79
N GLN A 25 17.92 -4.50 -16.38
CA GLN A 25 17.82 -5.89 -16.83
C GLN A 25 16.59 -6.62 -16.26
N SER A 26 15.98 -6.11 -15.19
CA SER A 26 14.87 -6.78 -14.54
C SER A 26 13.60 -6.74 -15.37
N ASN A 27 12.89 -7.87 -15.41
CA ASN A 27 11.55 -7.94 -15.95
C ASN A 27 10.57 -7.40 -14.90
N ILE A 28 10.04 -6.20 -15.15
CA ILE A 28 9.03 -5.56 -14.31
C ILE A 28 7.70 -5.62 -15.05
N THR A 29 6.70 -6.15 -14.36
CA THR A 29 5.32 -6.20 -14.84
C THR A 29 4.43 -5.49 -13.85
N VAL A 30 3.51 -4.69 -14.34
CA VAL A 30 2.49 -4.03 -13.51
C VAL A 30 1.11 -4.61 -13.82
N LEU A 31 0.29 -4.73 -12.79
CA LEU A 31 -1.11 -5.15 -12.89
C LEU A 31 -2.00 -4.05 -12.32
N ASP A 32 -3.05 -3.68 -13.04
CA ASP A 32 -4.00 -2.66 -12.60
C ASP A 32 -5.34 -2.84 -13.32
N ASN A 33 -6.45 -2.57 -12.64
CA ASN A 33 -7.79 -2.65 -13.21
C ASN A 33 -8.27 -1.34 -13.85
N LEU A 34 -7.45 -0.28 -13.78
CA LEU A 34 -7.73 1.07 -14.31
C LEU A 34 -9.03 1.70 -13.76
N LYS A 35 -9.52 1.22 -12.60
CA LYS A 35 -10.75 1.75 -12.02
C LYS A 35 -10.62 3.22 -11.62
N ARG A 36 -9.43 3.62 -11.13
CA ARG A 36 -9.22 5.02 -10.77
C ARG A 36 -9.00 5.85 -12.03
N ARG A 37 -9.93 6.79 -12.26
CA ARG A 37 -9.85 7.71 -13.40
C ARG A 37 -8.50 8.44 -13.40
N GLY A 38 -7.85 8.49 -14.57
CA GLY A 38 -6.53 9.07 -14.76
C GLY A 38 -5.38 8.06 -14.67
N SER A 39 -5.59 6.85 -14.14
CA SER A 39 -4.56 5.81 -14.11
C SER A 39 -4.15 5.36 -15.51
N GLU A 40 -5.08 5.39 -16.46
CA GLU A 40 -4.85 5.09 -17.88
C GLU A 40 -3.78 5.99 -18.53
N LEU A 41 -3.61 7.21 -18.03
CA LEU A 41 -2.59 8.15 -18.55
C LEU A 41 -1.16 7.66 -18.24
N ASN A 42 -0.99 6.87 -17.22
CA ASN A 42 0.31 6.28 -16.88
C ASN A 42 0.73 5.15 -17.82
N LEU A 43 -0.19 4.56 -18.60
CA LEU A 43 0.14 3.48 -19.54
C LEU A 43 1.17 3.92 -20.58
N ILE A 44 1.08 5.17 -21.05
CA ILE A 44 2.06 5.73 -22.00
C ILE A 44 3.45 5.81 -21.36
N ARG A 45 3.53 6.22 -20.09
CA ARG A 45 4.79 6.30 -19.34
C ARG A 45 5.41 4.92 -19.11
N LEU A 46 4.59 3.95 -18.73
CA LEU A 46 5.01 2.56 -18.52
C LEU A 46 5.56 1.97 -19.81
N LYS A 47 4.85 2.14 -20.94
CA LYS A 47 5.28 1.68 -22.26
C LYS A 47 6.61 2.30 -22.70
N LYS A 48 6.79 3.63 -22.54
CA LYS A 48 8.06 4.32 -22.84
C LYS A 48 9.24 3.76 -22.04
N ASN A 49 9.00 3.27 -20.83
CA ASN A 49 10.03 2.67 -19.98
C ASN A 49 10.14 1.14 -20.13
N LYS A 50 9.53 0.54 -21.16
CA LYS A 50 9.55 -0.91 -21.44
C LYS A 50 9.08 -1.74 -20.26
N ILE A 51 8.04 -1.28 -19.55
CA ILE A 51 7.38 -1.99 -18.45
C ILE A 51 6.13 -2.66 -19.00
N ASN A 52 6.00 -3.97 -18.74
CA ASN A 52 4.83 -4.74 -19.16
C ASN A 52 3.62 -4.34 -18.32
N PHE A 53 2.48 -4.14 -18.97
CA PHE A 53 1.19 -3.89 -18.33
C PHE A 53 0.26 -5.08 -18.54
N ILE A 54 -0.41 -5.49 -17.47
CA ILE A 54 -1.49 -6.48 -17.48
C ILE A 54 -2.73 -5.79 -16.92
N HIS A 55 -3.81 -5.78 -17.69
CA HIS A 55 -5.11 -5.39 -17.16
C HIS A 55 -5.65 -6.53 -16.31
N GLY A 56 -5.95 -6.25 -15.04
CA GLY A 56 -6.45 -7.26 -14.11
C GLY A 56 -6.77 -6.67 -12.74
N ASP A 57 -7.56 -7.38 -11.98
CA ASP A 57 -8.08 -6.97 -10.68
C ASP A 57 -7.61 -7.94 -9.58
N ILE A 58 -6.96 -7.44 -8.54
CA ILE A 58 -6.49 -8.27 -7.42
C ILE A 58 -7.62 -8.97 -6.65
N ARG A 59 -8.86 -8.47 -6.78
CA ARG A 59 -10.05 -9.10 -6.20
C ARG A 59 -10.45 -10.39 -6.92
N ASN A 60 -10.02 -10.52 -8.18
CA ASN A 60 -10.30 -11.70 -9.01
C ASN A 60 -9.07 -12.61 -9.07
N THR A 61 -9.16 -13.80 -8.50
CA THR A 61 -8.06 -14.77 -8.50
C THR A 61 -7.69 -15.27 -9.88
N GLU A 62 -8.62 -15.21 -10.86
CA GLU A 62 -8.33 -15.59 -12.24
C GLU A 62 -7.32 -14.64 -12.91
N ASP A 63 -7.36 -13.35 -12.55
CA ASP A 63 -6.45 -12.33 -13.08
C ASP A 63 -5.02 -12.47 -12.47
N LEU A 64 -4.88 -13.26 -11.41
CA LEU A 64 -3.61 -13.52 -10.71
C LEU A 64 -2.96 -14.85 -11.12
N LYS A 65 -3.34 -15.44 -12.25
CA LYS A 65 -2.77 -16.69 -12.74
C LYS A 65 -1.50 -16.46 -13.58
N PHE A 66 -0.35 -16.53 -12.97
CA PHE A 66 0.97 -16.36 -13.61
C PHE A 66 1.67 -17.70 -13.80
N LYS A 67 1.26 -18.49 -14.81
CA LYS A 67 1.77 -19.85 -15.03
C LYS A 67 3.20 -19.95 -15.60
N LYS A 68 3.67 -18.95 -16.37
CA LYS A 68 4.91 -19.05 -17.16
C LYS A 68 6.13 -18.37 -16.54
N ASN A 69 5.97 -17.41 -15.65
CA ASN A 69 7.06 -16.60 -15.13
C ASN A 69 7.12 -16.71 -13.61
N LYS A 70 8.30 -17.10 -13.09
CA LYS A 70 8.52 -17.05 -11.64
C LYS A 70 8.50 -15.60 -11.17
N ILE A 71 7.61 -15.28 -10.26
CA ILE A 71 7.58 -13.98 -9.59
C ILE A 71 8.57 -14.04 -8.43
N SER A 72 9.56 -13.17 -8.41
CA SER A 72 10.53 -13.08 -7.31
C SER A 72 10.09 -12.15 -6.20
N THR A 73 9.35 -11.11 -6.56
CA THR A 73 8.88 -10.09 -5.62
C THR A 73 7.54 -9.53 -6.07
N ILE A 74 6.63 -9.40 -5.14
CA ILE A 74 5.36 -8.68 -5.33
C ILE A 74 5.44 -7.39 -4.52
N ILE A 75 5.17 -6.25 -5.18
CA ILE A 75 5.02 -4.95 -4.52
C ILE A 75 3.54 -4.58 -4.63
N GLU A 76 2.83 -4.63 -3.52
CA GLU A 76 1.41 -4.34 -3.51
C GLU A 76 1.15 -2.86 -3.25
N CYS A 77 0.73 -2.17 -4.33
CA CYS A 77 0.29 -0.78 -4.30
C CYS A 77 -1.21 -0.62 -4.56
N SER A 78 -1.94 -1.74 -4.77
CA SER A 78 -3.39 -1.70 -5.01
C SER A 78 -4.12 -1.33 -3.74
N ALA A 79 -4.98 -0.33 -3.81
CA ALA A 79 -5.88 0.02 -2.72
C ALA A 79 -7.00 0.94 -3.20
N GLU A 80 -8.15 0.91 -2.50
CA GLU A 80 -8.98 2.10 -2.39
C GLU A 80 -8.29 3.03 -1.37
N PRO A 81 -7.73 4.16 -1.79
CA PRO A 81 -6.85 4.97 -0.94
C PRO A 81 -7.61 5.99 -0.07
N SER A 82 -8.91 6.16 -0.29
CA SER A 82 -9.70 7.17 0.41
C SER A 82 -9.91 6.80 1.87
N VAL A 83 -9.52 7.68 2.77
CA VAL A 83 -9.80 7.55 4.23
C VAL A 83 -11.31 7.68 4.51
N LEU A 84 -12.05 8.34 3.61
CA LEU A 84 -13.50 8.49 3.69
C LEU A 84 -14.27 7.32 3.06
N ALA A 85 -13.58 6.38 2.41
CA ALA A 85 -14.22 5.18 1.88
C ALA A 85 -14.85 4.38 3.02
N GLY A 86 -16.06 3.87 2.78
CA GLY A 86 -16.85 3.14 3.77
C GLY A 86 -17.72 4.02 4.68
N THR A 87 -17.71 5.34 4.52
CA THR A 87 -18.69 6.23 5.16
C THR A 87 -19.97 6.38 4.33
N SER A 88 -19.97 5.87 3.11
CA SER A 88 -21.08 5.74 2.18
C SER A 88 -21.26 4.27 1.77
N ASP A 89 -22.14 3.95 0.85
CA ASP A 89 -22.56 2.59 0.48
C ASP A 89 -21.49 1.65 -0.11
N GLU A 90 -20.24 2.10 -0.24
CA GLU A 90 -19.14 1.35 -0.86
C GLU A 90 -18.26 0.55 0.10
N LEU A 91 -18.73 0.22 1.30
CA LEU A 91 -17.93 -0.50 2.31
C LEU A 91 -17.43 -1.86 1.80
N ALA A 92 -18.28 -2.59 1.09
CA ALA A 92 -17.91 -3.89 0.51
C ALA A 92 -16.76 -3.76 -0.50
N TYR A 93 -16.75 -2.71 -1.31
CA TYR A 93 -15.66 -2.45 -2.26
C TYR A 93 -14.34 -2.21 -1.54
N LEU A 94 -14.36 -1.41 -0.46
CA LEU A 94 -13.16 -1.14 0.35
C LEU A 94 -12.57 -2.43 0.91
N PHE A 95 -13.40 -3.28 1.56
CA PHE A 95 -12.93 -4.55 2.13
C PHE A 95 -12.44 -5.51 1.05
N ASN A 96 -13.18 -5.65 -0.04
CA ASN A 96 -12.81 -6.54 -1.13
C ASN A 96 -11.48 -6.11 -1.78
N THR A 97 -11.24 -4.81 -1.93
CA THR A 97 -10.01 -4.31 -2.54
C THR A 97 -8.84 -4.39 -1.55
N ASN A 98 -8.99 -3.80 -0.37
CA ASN A 98 -7.85 -3.61 0.54
C ASN A 98 -7.51 -4.83 1.39
N LEU A 99 -8.45 -5.74 1.62
CA LEU A 99 -8.22 -6.94 2.43
C LEU A 99 -8.24 -8.21 1.59
N THR A 100 -9.35 -8.51 0.91
CA THR A 100 -9.44 -9.72 0.07
C THR A 100 -8.41 -9.69 -1.06
N GLY A 101 -8.24 -8.54 -1.72
CA GLY A 101 -7.21 -8.36 -2.74
C GLY A 101 -5.80 -8.63 -2.22
N THR A 102 -5.46 -8.12 -1.02
CA THR A 102 -4.16 -8.42 -0.37
C THR A 102 -4.01 -9.91 -0.09
N ILE A 103 -5.05 -10.60 0.40
CA ILE A 103 -5.01 -12.06 0.63
C ILE A 103 -4.76 -12.81 -0.69
N ASN A 104 -5.39 -12.40 -1.79
CA ASN A 104 -5.16 -12.99 -3.10
C ASN A 104 -3.71 -12.79 -3.58
N CYS A 105 -3.14 -11.61 -3.35
CA CYS A 105 -1.72 -11.32 -3.64
C CYS A 105 -0.77 -12.15 -2.77
N LEU A 106 -1.12 -12.39 -1.50
CA LEU A 106 -0.36 -13.26 -0.59
C LEU A 106 -0.41 -14.74 -1.02
N ASN A 107 -1.56 -15.21 -1.48
CA ASN A 107 -1.70 -16.54 -2.07
C ASN A 107 -0.82 -16.69 -3.31
N LEU A 108 -0.77 -15.68 -4.17
CA LEU A 108 0.15 -15.64 -5.31
C LEU A 108 1.61 -15.65 -4.84
N ALA A 109 1.96 -14.87 -3.82
CA ALA A 109 3.31 -14.85 -3.26
C ALA A 109 3.71 -16.23 -2.72
N LYS A 110 2.82 -16.92 -2.03
CA LYS A 110 3.00 -18.31 -1.56
C LYS A 110 3.25 -19.25 -2.71
N GLN A 111 2.43 -19.21 -3.77
CA GLN A 111 2.56 -20.09 -4.94
C GLN A 111 3.92 -19.95 -5.65
N HIS A 112 4.46 -18.73 -5.72
CA HIS A 112 5.72 -18.42 -6.39
C HIS A 112 6.94 -18.39 -5.47
N ASN A 113 6.75 -18.53 -4.15
CA ASN A 113 7.78 -18.30 -3.13
C ASN A 113 8.43 -16.91 -3.30
N SER A 114 7.57 -15.90 -3.43
CA SER A 114 7.96 -14.49 -3.69
C SER A 114 8.22 -13.74 -2.40
N ASN A 115 9.11 -12.75 -2.43
CA ASN A 115 9.12 -11.70 -1.43
C ASN A 115 7.86 -10.82 -1.57
N PHE A 116 7.40 -10.24 -0.47
CA PHE A 116 6.19 -9.41 -0.46
C PHE A 116 6.46 -8.05 0.17
N ILE A 117 6.22 -6.97 -0.58
CA ILE A 117 6.35 -5.60 -0.09
C ILE A 117 4.96 -4.97 -0.10
N PHE A 118 4.50 -4.55 1.06
CA PHE A 118 3.17 -4.00 1.27
C PHE A 118 3.22 -2.50 1.57
N LEU A 119 2.47 -1.72 0.83
CA LEU A 119 2.26 -0.31 1.15
C LEU A 119 1.07 -0.17 2.10
N SER A 120 1.39 -0.17 3.39
CA SER A 120 0.47 0.18 4.46
C SER A 120 0.37 1.70 4.60
N SER A 121 -0.13 2.18 5.69
CA SER A 121 -0.45 3.58 5.91
C SER A 121 -0.25 3.97 7.37
N ASN A 122 0.07 5.24 7.63
CA ASN A 122 0.01 5.83 8.97
C ASN A 122 -1.43 5.83 9.56
N ARG A 123 -2.46 5.58 8.73
CA ARG A 123 -3.86 5.47 9.19
C ARG A 123 -4.16 4.20 9.98
N VAL A 124 -3.19 3.28 10.09
CA VAL A 124 -3.27 2.14 11.04
C VAL A 124 -3.19 2.61 12.49
N TYR A 125 -2.57 3.75 12.76
CA TYR A 125 -2.55 4.36 14.08
C TYR A 125 -3.92 4.97 14.41
N PRO A 126 -4.45 4.72 15.64
CA PRO A 126 -5.77 5.18 16.01
C PRO A 126 -5.80 6.70 16.21
N TYR A 127 -6.79 7.35 15.62
CA TYR A 127 -6.97 8.79 15.80
C TYR A 127 -7.31 9.16 17.25
N THR A 128 -7.94 8.25 17.99
CA THR A 128 -8.24 8.44 19.42
C THR A 128 -6.97 8.58 20.27
N GLU A 129 -5.89 7.91 19.88
CA GLU A 129 -4.62 8.01 20.60
C GLU A 129 -3.76 9.16 20.08
N ILE A 130 -3.76 9.37 18.76
CA ILE A 130 -3.03 10.50 18.12
C ILE A 130 -3.56 11.83 18.67
N ASN A 131 -4.88 11.97 18.85
CA ASN A 131 -5.49 13.19 19.34
C ASN A 131 -5.17 13.52 20.83
N LYS A 132 -4.58 12.57 21.58
CA LYS A 132 -4.05 12.81 22.93
C LYS A 132 -2.70 13.52 22.92
N ILE A 133 -1.99 13.52 21.80
CA ILE A 133 -0.68 14.16 21.65
C ILE A 133 -0.88 15.66 21.73
N LYS A 134 -0.24 16.30 22.72
CA LYS A 134 -0.32 17.75 22.93
C LYS A 134 0.60 18.47 21.97
N PHE A 135 0.11 19.56 21.42
CA PHE A 135 0.85 20.46 20.54
C PHE A 135 0.50 21.91 20.87
N PHE A 136 1.23 22.84 20.31
CA PHE A 136 0.85 24.26 20.23
C PHE A 136 0.91 24.71 18.76
N GLU A 137 0.11 25.67 18.44
CA GLU A 137 0.04 26.26 17.11
C GLU A 137 1.07 27.38 16.99
N SER A 138 1.95 27.25 16.00
CA SER A 138 2.87 28.29 15.56
C SER A 138 2.29 28.96 14.31
N GLU A 139 2.88 30.06 13.83
CA GLU A 139 2.39 30.81 12.67
C GLU A 139 2.08 29.94 11.44
N ASN A 140 2.88 28.88 11.19
CA ASN A 140 2.79 28.09 9.97
C ASN A 140 2.64 26.59 10.19
N ARG A 141 2.65 26.08 11.44
CA ARG A 141 2.58 24.64 11.72
C ARG A 141 2.24 24.33 13.18
N PHE A 142 1.80 23.11 13.40
CA PHE A 142 1.72 22.54 14.74
C PHE A 142 3.10 22.09 15.22
N ILE A 143 3.44 22.42 16.47
CA ILE A 143 4.69 22.01 17.12
C ILE A 143 4.32 21.11 18.30
N LEU A 144 4.92 19.93 18.34
CA LEU A 144 4.67 18.95 19.39
C LEU A 144 5.25 19.46 20.72
N LYS A 145 4.49 19.31 21.82
CA LYS A 145 4.98 19.65 23.15
C LYS A 145 5.93 18.58 23.66
N GLU A 146 6.97 19.03 24.34
CA GLU A 146 7.92 18.15 25.03
C GLU A 146 7.28 17.45 26.24
N ASN A 147 7.99 16.50 26.83
CA ASN A 147 7.68 15.83 28.09
C ASN A 147 6.32 15.11 28.12
N GLN A 148 5.91 14.53 26.99
CA GLN A 148 4.73 13.66 26.93
C GLN A 148 5.14 12.21 27.10
N LYS A 149 4.62 11.56 28.14
CA LYS A 149 4.87 10.13 28.42
C LYS A 149 3.92 9.25 27.60
N ILE A 150 4.15 9.17 26.29
CA ILE A 150 3.38 8.35 25.35
C ILE A 150 4.35 7.39 24.67
N SER A 151 4.11 6.08 24.77
CA SER A 151 4.96 5.06 24.12
C SER A 151 4.92 5.23 22.59
N GLY A 152 6.07 5.13 21.94
CA GLY A 152 6.20 5.29 20.49
C GLY A 152 6.03 6.73 19.99
N PHE A 153 6.08 7.70 20.89
CA PHE A 153 6.06 9.13 20.57
C PHE A 153 7.39 9.81 20.90
N SER A 154 7.83 10.68 20.03
CA SER A 154 8.96 11.60 20.25
C SER A 154 8.67 12.94 19.57
N LEU A 155 9.55 13.93 19.75
CA LEU A 155 9.47 15.20 19.01
C LEU A 155 9.66 15.03 17.49
N ASN A 156 10.22 13.90 17.05
CA ASN A 156 10.37 13.55 15.63
C ASN A 156 9.09 12.90 15.05
N GLY A 157 8.10 12.59 15.88
CA GLY A 157 6.84 11.99 15.47
C GLY A 157 6.53 10.67 16.17
N ILE A 158 5.83 9.81 15.46
CA ILE A 158 5.35 8.51 15.93
C ILE A 158 6.16 7.42 15.23
N ASP A 159 6.67 6.46 15.99
CA ASP A 159 7.34 5.25 15.49
C ASP A 159 6.40 4.01 15.51
N GLU A 160 6.94 2.87 15.09
CA GLU A 160 6.18 1.62 14.96
C GLU A 160 5.75 1.02 16.30
N SER A 161 6.30 1.48 17.44
CA SER A 161 5.92 1.02 18.76
C SER A 161 4.72 1.77 19.35
N PHE A 162 4.23 2.81 18.65
CA PHE A 162 3.01 3.52 19.06
C PHE A 162 1.81 2.57 19.03
N SER A 163 0.93 2.71 20.04
CA SER A 163 -0.22 1.82 20.22
C SER A 163 -1.11 1.77 18.98
N LEU A 164 -1.49 0.56 18.60
CA LEU A 164 -2.49 0.31 17.55
C LEU A 164 -3.91 0.13 18.12
N ASN A 165 -4.06 0.20 19.45
CA ASN A 165 -5.36 0.05 20.12
C ASN A 165 -6.16 1.36 20.05
N GLY A 166 -7.41 1.28 19.60
CA GLY A 166 -8.32 2.43 19.49
C GLY A 166 -8.99 2.54 18.12
N LEU A 167 -9.83 3.55 17.98
CA LEU A 167 -10.61 3.76 16.76
C LEU A 167 -9.76 4.33 15.62
N LYS A 168 -9.99 3.81 14.44
CA LYS A 168 -9.41 4.25 13.17
C LYS A 168 -10.47 4.20 12.07
N SER A 169 -10.22 4.83 10.92
CA SER A 169 -11.16 4.73 9.80
C SER A 169 -11.29 3.29 9.29
N PHE A 170 -12.36 2.98 8.56
CA PHE A 170 -12.48 1.68 7.87
C PHE A 170 -11.28 1.38 6.98
N TYR A 171 -10.77 2.40 6.27
CA TYR A 171 -9.51 2.29 5.52
C TYR A 171 -8.34 1.85 6.41
N GLY A 172 -8.13 2.52 7.54
CA GLY A 172 -7.07 2.15 8.49
C GLY A 172 -7.25 0.76 9.05
N ALA A 173 -8.50 0.34 9.32
CA ALA A 173 -8.82 -0.99 9.79
C ALA A 173 -8.47 -2.06 8.74
N THR A 174 -8.81 -1.85 7.45
CA THR A 174 -8.45 -2.80 6.38
C THR A 174 -6.94 -2.92 6.22
N LYS A 175 -6.20 -1.81 6.29
CA LYS A 175 -4.73 -1.84 6.19
C LYS A 175 -4.08 -2.56 7.38
N LEU A 176 -4.54 -2.31 8.61
CA LEU A 176 -4.04 -3.01 9.79
C LEU A 176 -4.37 -4.51 9.74
N SER A 177 -5.58 -4.88 9.33
CA SER A 177 -5.95 -6.29 9.16
C SER A 177 -5.04 -6.98 8.14
N SER A 178 -4.71 -6.29 7.04
CA SER A 178 -3.74 -6.80 6.05
C SER A 178 -2.35 -7.00 6.66
N GLU A 179 -1.86 -6.05 7.49
CA GLU A 179 -0.58 -6.21 8.18
C GLU A 179 -0.53 -7.48 9.05
N LEU A 180 -1.58 -7.74 9.82
CA LEU A 180 -1.68 -8.93 10.66
C LEU A 180 -1.65 -10.22 9.82
N ILE A 181 -2.40 -10.26 8.72
CA ILE A 181 -2.43 -11.41 7.82
C ILE A 181 -1.06 -11.61 7.14
N ILE A 182 -0.39 -10.54 6.73
CA ILE A 182 0.96 -10.62 6.14
C ILE A 182 1.95 -11.24 7.14
N GLN A 183 1.88 -10.87 8.43
CA GLN A 183 2.75 -11.44 9.46
C GLN A 183 2.52 -12.94 9.62
N GLU A 184 1.25 -13.40 9.61
CA GLU A 184 0.91 -14.81 9.68
C GLU A 184 1.41 -15.58 8.43
N TYR A 185 1.24 -15.02 7.23
CA TYR A 185 1.78 -15.61 5.99
C TYR A 185 3.31 -15.69 6.01
N SER A 186 3.97 -14.64 6.51
CA SER A 186 5.43 -14.61 6.64
C SER A 186 5.93 -15.71 7.57
N LYS A 187 5.29 -15.89 8.71
CA LYS A 187 5.63 -16.91 9.70
C LYS A 187 5.35 -18.32 9.15
N SER A 188 4.12 -18.54 8.67
CA SER A 188 3.63 -19.88 8.30
C SER A 188 4.24 -20.40 7.00
N TYR A 189 4.47 -19.52 6.02
CA TYR A 189 4.93 -19.89 4.68
C TYR A 189 6.35 -19.42 4.36
N LYS A 190 7.05 -18.84 5.34
CA LYS A 190 8.43 -18.32 5.21
C LYS A 190 8.59 -17.26 4.11
N ILE A 191 7.53 -16.50 3.86
CA ILE A 191 7.55 -15.38 2.92
C ILE A 191 8.30 -14.21 3.57
N LYS A 192 9.36 -13.72 2.92
CA LYS A 192 10.02 -12.49 3.35
C LYS A 192 9.13 -11.30 3.02
N SER A 193 8.71 -10.56 4.03
CA SER A 193 7.83 -9.40 3.84
C SER A 193 8.38 -8.12 4.43
N ILE A 194 8.02 -7.01 3.81
CA ILE A 194 8.25 -5.64 4.31
C ILE A 194 6.89 -4.94 4.33
N ILE A 195 6.56 -4.33 5.47
CA ILE A 195 5.35 -3.54 5.64
C ILE A 195 5.76 -2.09 5.83
N ASN A 196 5.38 -1.22 4.89
CA ASN A 196 5.69 0.20 4.95
C ASN A 196 4.46 0.99 5.41
N ARG A 197 4.48 1.53 6.63
CA ARG A 197 3.44 2.44 7.13
C ARG A 197 3.66 3.85 6.60
N CYS A 198 3.33 4.04 5.33
CA CYS A 198 3.57 5.29 4.63
C CYS A 198 2.76 6.45 5.24
N GLY A 199 3.39 7.61 5.32
CA GLY A 199 2.71 8.88 5.54
C GLY A 199 1.92 9.31 4.31
N VAL A 200 1.60 10.61 4.23
CA VAL A 200 0.97 11.16 3.03
C VAL A 200 2.01 11.21 1.91
N ILE A 201 1.77 10.43 0.86
CA ILE A 201 2.62 10.41 -0.32
C ILE A 201 2.08 11.45 -1.31
N ALA A 202 2.94 12.37 -1.74
CA ALA A 202 2.63 13.37 -2.75
C ALA A 202 3.75 13.42 -3.80
N GLY A 203 3.43 13.83 -5.02
CA GLY A 203 4.43 13.97 -6.06
C GLY A 203 3.88 14.01 -7.47
N PRO A 204 4.77 13.99 -8.47
CA PRO A 204 4.39 14.02 -9.87
C PRO A 204 3.49 12.85 -10.26
N TRP A 205 2.50 13.14 -11.11
CA TRP A 205 1.53 12.16 -11.61
C TRP A 205 0.52 11.66 -10.56
N GLN A 206 0.41 12.36 -9.46
CA GLN A 206 -0.71 12.14 -8.54
C GLN A 206 -1.99 12.58 -9.24
N MET A 207 -2.96 11.66 -9.31
CA MET A 207 -4.24 11.95 -9.93
C MET A 207 -5.05 12.84 -8.99
N GLY A 208 -5.62 13.91 -9.55
CA GLY A 208 -6.61 14.72 -8.87
C GLY A 208 -7.94 13.99 -8.68
N LYS A 209 -8.90 14.69 -8.09
CA LYS A 209 -10.30 14.27 -8.07
C LYS A 209 -10.96 14.51 -9.43
#